data_e8d3d981a97fa062539dd9e3db798701
#
_entry.id   e8d3d981a97fa062539dd9e3db798701
#
_cell.length_a   1.000
_cell.length_b   1.000
_cell.length_c   1.000
_cell.angle_alpha   90.00
_cell.angle_beta   90.00
_cell.angle_gamma   90.00
#
_symmetry.space_group_name_H-M   'P 1'
#
loop_
_entity.id
_entity.type
_entity.pdbx_description
1 polymer ?
#
loop_
_entity_poly.entity_id
_entity_poly.type
_entity_poly.pdbx_seq_one_letter_code
_entity_poly.pdbx_strand_id
1 'polypeptide(L)'
;MQDIYVVGVGMTPFGKFRDKTIKDMTGEAVTAALSDAGVTADRIDGAFFSNAVQGHMEGQHMIRGEIALREMGIQGIPVVNVENACASASTGFKLAVDFLKAGNGDCCLAVGAEKMYSDDRALMFSAFDSGWDVSNGEEVARRLADLGAGVEEPQGSKSPKPYSVFMDVYAGFARLHMKTFGTTQEQFAAVSAKNHAHSAHNPLAQYRDAMTVEQVLHAPPITYPLTLPMCAPISDGAAAAVLCTGEGLKRLGLDSSRAIKVKAAILRSGTDRPPEDYKNHLTRLAALQAYEQAGLGPEDMSIAEVHDATAVGEVIQIENLGFVPFGEGGPASLRGETKIGGRIPVNPSGGLESKGH
;
A
#
# COMPACT_ATOMS: atom_id res chain seq x y z
N MET A 1 -25.40 7.56 -12.15
CA MET A 1 -24.74 6.83 -11.04
C MET A 1 -24.56 7.80 -9.88
N GLN A 2 -24.79 7.34 -8.66
CA GLN A 2 -24.65 8.15 -7.45
C GLN A 2 -23.19 8.51 -7.20
N ASP A 3 -22.89 9.78 -6.91
CA ASP A 3 -21.56 10.24 -6.56
C ASP A 3 -21.22 9.77 -5.13
N ILE A 4 -19.99 9.29 -4.97
CA ILE A 4 -19.45 8.85 -3.68
C ILE A 4 -18.30 9.78 -3.27
N TYR A 5 -18.23 10.07 -1.99
CA TYR A 5 -17.24 10.98 -1.41
C TYR A 5 -16.55 10.34 -0.20
N VAL A 6 -15.27 10.59 -0.04
CA VAL A 6 -14.56 10.41 1.23
C VAL A 6 -14.82 11.67 2.06
N VAL A 7 -15.35 11.50 3.25
CA VAL A 7 -15.76 12.60 4.13
C VAL A 7 -14.93 12.71 5.39
N GLY A 8 -14.20 11.66 5.75
CA GLY A 8 -13.29 11.66 6.87
C GLY A 8 -12.28 10.52 6.77
N VAL A 9 -11.10 10.75 7.33
CA VAL A 9 -10.00 9.78 7.37
C VAL A 9 -9.35 9.76 8.74
N GLY A 10 -8.80 8.61 9.11
CA GLY A 10 -8.05 8.45 10.34
C GLY A 10 -6.96 7.39 10.18
N MET A 11 -5.84 7.59 10.86
CA MET A 11 -4.71 6.66 10.79
C MET A 11 -3.95 6.71 12.12
N THR A 12 -3.48 5.55 12.58
CA THR A 12 -2.53 5.48 13.69
C THR A 12 -1.13 5.89 13.21
N PRO A 13 -0.20 6.26 14.09
CA PRO A 13 1.21 6.13 13.77
C PRO A 13 1.50 4.68 13.33
N PHE A 14 2.48 4.52 12.41
CA PHE A 14 3.04 3.21 12.07
C PHE A 14 4.26 2.93 12.93
N GLY A 15 4.43 1.67 13.37
CA GLY A 15 5.54 1.34 14.24
C GLY A 15 5.52 -0.12 14.70
N LYS A 16 6.18 -0.38 15.83
CA LYS A 16 6.25 -1.68 16.49
C LYS A 16 5.56 -1.58 17.83
N PHE A 17 4.30 -1.96 17.88
CA PHE A 17 3.44 -1.77 19.07
C PHE A 17 3.25 -3.10 19.82
N ARG A 18 4.14 -3.39 20.78
CA ARG A 18 4.06 -4.63 21.58
C ARG A 18 2.79 -4.71 22.41
N ASP A 19 2.32 -3.57 22.91
CA ASP A 19 1.23 -3.46 23.87
C ASP A 19 -0.13 -3.13 23.26
N LYS A 20 -0.21 -2.89 21.93
CA LYS A 20 -1.46 -2.63 21.24
C LYS A 20 -1.97 -3.88 20.53
N THR A 21 -3.27 -4.09 20.62
CA THR A 21 -4.00 -5.10 19.86
C THR A 21 -4.51 -4.54 18.53
N ILE A 22 -4.95 -5.44 17.64
CA ILE A 22 -5.69 -5.04 16.42
C ILE A 22 -6.90 -4.17 16.78
N LYS A 23 -7.61 -4.48 17.87
CA LYS A 23 -8.78 -3.71 18.32
C LYS A 23 -8.42 -2.29 18.74
N ASP A 24 -7.33 -2.13 19.49
CA ASP A 24 -6.87 -0.81 19.93
C ASP A 24 -6.54 0.07 18.73
N MET A 25 -5.75 -0.46 17.78
CA MET A 25 -5.36 0.28 16.57
C MET A 25 -6.56 0.58 15.67
N THR A 26 -7.47 -0.38 15.50
CA THR A 26 -8.72 -0.17 14.77
C THR A 26 -9.54 0.94 15.43
N GLY A 27 -9.69 0.91 16.76
CA GLY A 27 -10.41 1.92 17.53
C GLY A 27 -9.85 3.33 17.36
N GLU A 28 -8.52 3.46 17.43
CA GLU A 28 -7.84 4.74 17.21
C GLU A 28 -8.11 5.30 15.79
N ALA A 29 -7.90 4.49 14.75
CA ALA A 29 -8.08 4.92 13.37
C ALA A 29 -9.53 5.25 13.04
N VAL A 30 -10.48 4.41 13.47
CA VAL A 30 -11.92 4.62 13.22
C VAL A 30 -12.44 5.83 13.98
N THR A 31 -12.05 6.01 15.26
CA THR A 31 -12.43 7.18 16.05
C THR A 31 -11.94 8.46 15.39
N ALA A 32 -10.70 8.48 14.91
CA ALA A 32 -10.16 9.62 14.20
C ALA A 32 -10.94 9.89 12.90
N ALA A 33 -11.25 8.85 12.09
CA ALA A 33 -11.99 9.00 10.85
C ALA A 33 -13.43 9.49 11.06
N LEU A 34 -14.13 8.96 12.07
CA LEU A 34 -15.48 9.41 12.43
C LEU A 34 -15.48 10.86 12.91
N SER A 35 -14.50 11.24 13.73
CA SER A 35 -14.32 12.62 14.21
C SER A 35 -14.03 13.58 13.06
N ASP A 36 -13.15 13.20 12.12
CA ASP A 36 -12.82 14.00 10.94
C ASP A 36 -14.02 14.18 10.01
N ALA A 37 -14.85 13.13 9.88
CA ALA A 37 -16.10 13.17 9.10
C ALA A 37 -17.22 13.97 9.79
N GLY A 38 -17.17 14.15 11.10
CA GLY A 38 -18.31 14.66 11.89
C GLY A 38 -19.49 13.68 11.94
N VAL A 39 -19.20 12.36 11.91
CA VAL A 39 -20.21 11.29 11.88
C VAL A 39 -20.06 10.42 13.13
N THR A 40 -21.18 9.97 13.68
CA THR A 40 -21.19 9.02 14.81
C THR A 40 -21.33 7.58 14.33
N ALA A 41 -20.91 6.62 15.14
CA ALA A 41 -20.88 5.20 14.79
C ALA A 41 -22.25 4.64 14.34
N ASP A 42 -23.35 5.14 14.94
CA ASP A 42 -24.73 4.75 14.61
C ASP A 42 -25.21 5.22 13.23
N ARG A 43 -24.41 6.02 12.52
CA ARG A 43 -24.68 6.49 11.15
C ARG A 43 -24.03 5.66 10.08
N ILE A 44 -23.23 4.67 10.46
CA ILE A 44 -22.56 3.75 9.52
C ILE A 44 -23.54 2.65 9.11
N ASP A 45 -23.81 2.53 7.82
CA ASP A 45 -24.74 1.55 7.24
C ASP A 45 -24.06 0.23 6.85
N GLY A 46 -22.72 0.21 6.71
CA GLY A 46 -21.93 -0.98 6.40
C GLY A 46 -20.44 -0.75 6.64
N ALA A 47 -19.71 -1.80 6.93
CA ALA A 47 -18.26 -1.73 7.19
C ALA A 47 -17.49 -2.83 6.46
N PHE A 48 -16.33 -2.48 5.92
CA PHE A 48 -15.38 -3.37 5.25
C PHE A 48 -14.07 -3.35 6.04
N PHE A 49 -13.84 -4.45 6.77
CA PHE A 49 -12.66 -4.61 7.61
C PHE A 49 -11.60 -5.43 6.89
N SER A 50 -10.45 -4.84 6.67
CA SER A 50 -9.35 -5.40 5.90
C SER A 50 -8.20 -5.81 6.80
N ASN A 51 -7.76 -7.06 6.65
CA ASN A 51 -6.64 -7.64 7.39
C ASN A 51 -6.13 -8.87 6.65
N ALA A 52 -4.83 -9.05 6.54
CA ALA A 52 -4.23 -10.19 5.85
C ALA A 52 -3.76 -11.29 6.81
N VAL A 53 -3.05 -10.95 7.88
CA VAL A 53 -2.25 -11.93 8.63
C VAL A 53 -2.67 -12.18 10.07
N GLN A 54 -3.71 -11.56 10.61
CA GLN A 54 -4.14 -11.76 12.00
C GLN A 54 -4.39 -13.24 12.33
N GLY A 55 -4.94 -13.99 11.37
CA GLY A 55 -5.15 -15.43 11.53
C GLY A 55 -3.85 -16.19 11.79
N HIS A 56 -2.77 -15.83 11.09
CA HIS A 56 -1.45 -16.43 11.26
C HIS A 56 -0.75 -15.92 12.53
N MET A 57 -0.76 -14.60 12.74
CA MET A 57 -0.02 -13.98 13.84
C MET A 57 -0.66 -14.18 15.22
N GLU A 58 -1.99 -14.16 15.30
CA GLU A 58 -2.75 -14.15 16.55
C GLU A 58 -3.75 -15.31 16.68
N GLY A 59 -3.92 -16.14 15.65
CA GLY A 59 -4.89 -17.24 15.63
C GLY A 59 -6.34 -16.79 15.40
N GLN A 60 -6.62 -15.50 15.19
CA GLN A 60 -7.96 -14.99 14.92
C GLN A 60 -8.27 -15.07 13.41
N HIS A 61 -8.72 -16.22 12.95
CA HIS A 61 -8.99 -16.49 11.53
C HIS A 61 -10.34 -15.96 11.04
N MET A 62 -11.34 -15.84 11.93
CA MET A 62 -12.74 -15.57 11.54
C MET A 62 -13.28 -14.32 12.23
N ILE A 63 -14.30 -13.70 11.61
CA ILE A 63 -15.11 -12.58 12.16
C ILE A 63 -14.27 -11.41 12.72
N ARG A 64 -13.09 -11.19 12.18
CA ARG A 64 -12.10 -10.20 12.66
C ARG A 64 -12.70 -8.80 12.76
N GLY A 65 -13.41 -8.36 11.72
CA GLY A 65 -14.05 -7.05 11.68
C GLY A 65 -15.17 -6.87 12.69
N GLU A 66 -16.03 -7.86 12.86
CA GLU A 66 -17.11 -7.79 13.87
C GLU A 66 -16.54 -7.67 15.29
N ILE A 67 -15.47 -8.43 15.58
CA ILE A 67 -14.77 -8.37 16.88
C ILE A 67 -14.15 -6.98 17.10
N ALA A 68 -13.45 -6.44 16.10
CA ALA A 68 -12.76 -5.16 16.22
C ALA A 68 -13.72 -3.98 16.31
N LEU A 69 -14.83 -3.98 15.54
CA LEU A 69 -15.75 -2.85 15.42
C LEU A 69 -16.82 -2.80 16.51
N ARG A 70 -17.15 -3.94 17.12
CA ARG A 70 -18.20 -4.01 18.15
C ARG A 70 -17.93 -3.13 19.37
N GLU A 71 -16.69 -3.02 19.82
CA GLU A 71 -16.29 -2.20 20.96
C GLU A 71 -16.53 -0.70 20.72
N MET A 72 -16.63 -0.28 19.47
CA MET A 72 -16.93 1.11 19.08
C MET A 72 -18.42 1.36 18.83
N GLY A 73 -19.28 0.38 19.14
CA GLY A 73 -20.72 0.49 18.90
C GLY A 73 -21.12 0.29 17.42
N ILE A 74 -20.20 -0.08 16.53
CA ILE A 74 -20.50 -0.41 15.14
C ILE A 74 -20.93 -1.88 15.10
N GLN A 75 -22.25 -2.10 15.13
CA GLN A 75 -22.88 -3.41 15.20
C GLN A 75 -24.29 -3.37 14.61
N GLY A 76 -24.86 -4.53 14.30
CA GLY A 76 -26.21 -4.63 13.71
C GLY A 76 -26.27 -4.20 12.25
N ILE A 77 -25.12 -4.02 11.62
CA ILE A 77 -24.95 -3.68 10.20
C ILE A 77 -24.13 -4.77 9.50
N PRO A 78 -24.12 -4.83 8.16
CA PRO A 78 -23.21 -5.69 7.43
C PRO A 78 -21.73 -5.33 7.74
N VAL A 79 -20.96 -6.33 8.21
CA VAL A 79 -19.50 -6.22 8.37
C VAL A 79 -18.86 -7.30 7.52
N VAL A 80 -18.07 -6.88 6.52
CA VAL A 80 -17.39 -7.80 5.59
C VAL A 80 -15.90 -7.83 5.92
N ASN A 81 -15.36 -9.03 6.14
CA ASN A 81 -13.92 -9.23 6.26
C ASN A 81 -13.30 -9.33 4.87
N VAL A 82 -12.27 -8.56 4.60
CA VAL A 82 -11.60 -8.47 3.29
C VAL A 82 -10.16 -8.92 3.44
N GLU A 83 -9.75 -9.84 2.59
CA GLU A 83 -8.37 -10.27 2.44
C GLU A 83 -8.02 -10.26 0.95
N ASN A 84 -6.91 -9.63 0.59
CA ASN A 84 -6.29 -9.59 -0.74
C ASN A 84 -4.81 -9.18 -0.59
N ALA A 85 -4.11 -9.86 0.32
CA ALA A 85 -2.72 -9.54 0.69
C ALA A 85 -2.52 -8.04 0.94
N CYS A 86 -1.47 -7.45 0.40
CA CYS A 86 -1.18 -6.00 0.53
C CYS A 86 -2.27 -5.09 -0.04
N ALA A 87 -3.16 -5.60 -0.89
CA ALA A 87 -4.28 -4.85 -1.47
C ALA A 87 -5.59 -4.98 -0.66
N SER A 88 -5.57 -5.58 0.53
CA SER A 88 -6.79 -5.82 1.33
C SER A 88 -7.55 -4.53 1.60
N ALA A 89 -6.89 -3.47 2.07
CA ALA A 89 -7.55 -2.22 2.43
C ALA A 89 -8.10 -1.47 1.19
N SER A 90 -7.36 -1.45 0.07
CA SER A 90 -7.84 -0.86 -1.19
C SER A 90 -9.01 -1.65 -1.78
N THR A 91 -9.02 -2.99 -1.60
CA THR A 91 -10.17 -3.83 -1.94
C THR A 91 -11.38 -3.50 -1.06
N GLY A 92 -11.19 -3.38 0.26
CA GLY A 92 -12.24 -2.96 1.20
C GLY A 92 -12.82 -1.59 0.84
N PHE A 93 -11.97 -0.63 0.49
CA PHE A 93 -12.41 0.68 0.00
C PHE A 93 -13.25 0.58 -1.27
N LYS A 94 -12.81 -0.23 -2.25
CA LYS A 94 -13.57 -0.48 -3.50
C LYS A 94 -14.94 -1.10 -3.21
N LEU A 95 -15.01 -2.08 -2.31
CA LEU A 95 -16.26 -2.71 -1.92
C LEU A 95 -17.20 -1.73 -1.19
N ALA A 96 -16.68 -0.84 -0.36
CA ALA A 96 -17.45 0.23 0.26
C ALA A 96 -18.06 1.18 -0.78
N VAL A 97 -17.28 1.55 -1.81
CA VAL A 97 -17.79 2.35 -2.95
C VAL A 97 -18.92 1.60 -3.67
N ASP A 98 -18.77 0.29 -3.92
CA ASP A 98 -19.79 -0.50 -4.60
C ASP A 98 -21.06 -0.68 -3.76
N PHE A 99 -20.90 -0.89 -2.45
CA PHE A 99 -22.01 -0.99 -1.50
C PHE A 99 -22.90 0.26 -1.55
N LEU A 100 -22.28 1.45 -1.51
CA LEU A 100 -22.97 2.72 -1.60
C LEU A 100 -23.59 2.95 -2.98
N LYS A 101 -22.87 2.62 -4.07
CA LYS A 101 -23.40 2.73 -5.43
C LYS A 101 -24.59 1.82 -5.69
N ALA A 102 -24.67 0.67 -5.02
CA ALA A 102 -25.79 -0.26 -5.08
C ALA A 102 -27.02 0.23 -4.27
N GLY A 103 -26.89 1.32 -3.52
CA GLY A 103 -27.99 1.89 -2.72
C GLY A 103 -28.23 1.14 -1.41
N ASN A 104 -27.25 0.41 -0.88
CA ASN A 104 -27.36 -0.34 0.37
C ASN A 104 -27.20 0.53 1.63
N GLY A 105 -26.91 1.81 1.47
CA GLY A 105 -26.76 2.79 2.55
C GLY A 105 -26.26 4.13 2.03
N ASP A 106 -26.09 5.09 2.93
CA ASP A 106 -25.59 6.43 2.62
C ASP A 106 -24.20 6.70 3.22
N CYS A 107 -23.81 5.95 4.25
CA CYS A 107 -22.53 6.13 4.91
C CYS A 107 -21.88 4.75 5.19
N CYS A 108 -20.62 4.60 4.83
CA CYS A 108 -19.91 3.33 4.93
C CYS A 108 -18.49 3.52 5.46
N LEU A 109 -17.99 2.55 6.20
CA LEU A 109 -16.64 2.52 6.75
C LEU A 109 -15.77 1.54 5.98
N ALA A 110 -14.64 2.00 5.46
CA ALA A 110 -13.54 1.15 5.03
C ALA A 110 -12.40 1.29 6.04
N VAL A 111 -11.93 0.18 6.60
CA VAL A 111 -10.87 0.17 7.61
C VAL A 111 -9.92 -1.00 7.37
N GLY A 112 -8.62 -0.76 7.52
CA GLY A 112 -7.58 -1.77 7.55
C GLY A 112 -6.77 -1.66 8.81
N ALA A 113 -6.44 -2.82 9.41
CA ALA A 113 -5.59 -2.89 10.58
C ALA A 113 -4.70 -4.13 10.49
N GLU A 114 -3.41 -3.97 10.73
CA GLU A 114 -2.47 -5.08 10.69
C GLU A 114 -1.51 -5.02 11.87
N LYS A 115 -1.24 -6.20 12.46
CA LYS A 115 -0.24 -6.39 13.49
C LYS A 115 0.75 -7.45 13.03
N MET A 116 1.84 -6.98 12.43
CA MET A 116 2.88 -7.82 11.83
C MET A 116 4.09 -8.04 12.74
N TYR A 117 4.38 -7.06 13.63
CA TYR A 117 5.57 -7.15 14.44
C TYR A 117 5.43 -8.21 15.53
N SER A 118 6.43 -9.09 15.60
CA SER A 118 6.62 -10.08 16.68
C SER A 118 8.10 -10.16 17.03
N ASP A 119 8.41 -10.43 18.31
CA ASP A 119 9.76 -10.78 18.74
C ASP A 119 10.17 -12.18 18.24
N ASP A 120 9.19 -13.05 17.94
CA ASP A 120 9.40 -14.28 17.18
C ASP A 120 9.53 -13.97 15.68
N ARG A 121 10.77 -13.87 15.24
CA ARG A 121 11.10 -13.56 13.85
C ARG A 121 10.70 -14.67 12.88
N ALA A 122 10.69 -15.93 13.32
CA ALA A 122 10.29 -17.05 12.49
C ALA A 122 8.80 -16.96 12.18
N LEU A 123 7.96 -16.75 13.20
CA LEU A 123 6.52 -16.49 13.04
C LEU A 123 6.28 -15.30 12.12
N MET A 124 6.97 -14.17 12.37
CA MET A 124 6.80 -12.94 11.59
C MET A 124 7.11 -13.12 10.10
N PHE A 125 8.19 -13.82 9.76
CA PHE A 125 8.55 -14.03 8.36
C PHE A 125 7.72 -15.12 7.70
N SER A 126 7.30 -16.17 8.41
CA SER A 126 6.44 -17.21 7.86
C SER A 126 5.03 -16.71 7.49
N ALA A 127 4.61 -15.54 8.00
CA ALA A 127 3.38 -14.91 7.54
C ALA A 127 3.38 -14.63 6.03
N PHE A 128 4.55 -14.43 5.43
CA PHE A 128 4.70 -14.18 3.99
C PHE A 128 4.67 -15.46 3.15
N ASP A 129 4.83 -16.65 3.74
CA ASP A 129 4.89 -17.92 3.00
C ASP A 129 3.56 -18.27 2.32
N SER A 130 2.45 -17.67 2.76
CA SER A 130 1.13 -17.78 2.13
C SER A 130 0.83 -16.71 1.07
N GLY A 131 1.79 -15.85 0.74
CA GLY A 131 1.63 -14.80 -0.26
C GLY A 131 1.68 -15.30 -1.72
N TRP A 132 1.84 -16.60 -1.93
CA TRP A 132 1.78 -17.29 -3.22
C TRP A 132 1.07 -18.63 -3.12
N ASP A 133 0.96 -19.35 -4.23
CA ASP A 133 0.39 -20.69 -4.26
C ASP A 133 1.25 -21.68 -3.46
N VAL A 134 0.84 -21.98 -2.24
CA VAL A 134 1.55 -22.91 -1.34
C VAL A 134 1.59 -24.34 -1.85
N SER A 135 0.67 -24.72 -2.75
CA SER A 135 0.65 -26.06 -3.37
C SER A 135 1.73 -26.21 -4.45
N ASN A 136 2.31 -25.11 -4.94
CA ASN A 136 3.27 -25.07 -6.03
C ASN A 136 4.50 -24.19 -5.71
N GLY A 137 4.93 -24.17 -4.45
CA GLY A 137 5.97 -23.28 -3.95
C GLY A 137 7.34 -23.45 -4.65
N GLU A 138 7.73 -24.66 -5.02
CA GLU A 138 9.00 -24.93 -5.72
C GLU A 138 9.02 -24.30 -7.13
N GLU A 139 7.93 -24.41 -7.90
CA GLU A 139 7.80 -23.80 -9.21
C GLU A 139 7.80 -22.26 -9.11
N VAL A 140 7.10 -21.71 -8.14
CA VAL A 140 7.08 -20.27 -7.86
C VAL A 140 8.49 -19.78 -7.53
N ALA A 141 9.20 -20.47 -6.64
CA ALA A 141 10.57 -20.11 -6.27
C ALA A 141 11.52 -20.14 -7.48
N ARG A 142 11.41 -21.16 -8.35
CA ARG A 142 12.19 -21.27 -9.58
C ARG A 142 11.90 -20.10 -10.53
N ARG A 143 10.63 -19.81 -10.81
CA ARG A 143 10.23 -18.68 -11.69
C ARG A 143 10.74 -17.34 -11.16
N LEU A 144 10.72 -17.14 -9.84
CA LEU A 144 11.22 -15.92 -9.21
C LEU A 144 12.76 -15.80 -9.29
N ALA A 145 13.47 -16.90 -9.12
CA ALA A 145 14.93 -16.93 -9.28
C ALA A 145 15.36 -16.55 -10.72
N ASP A 146 14.60 -16.98 -11.71
CA ASP A 146 14.87 -16.72 -13.12
C ASP A 146 14.67 -15.24 -13.54
N LEU A 147 13.87 -14.45 -12.80
CA LEU A 147 13.61 -13.04 -13.11
C LEU A 147 14.88 -12.20 -13.20
N GLY A 148 15.83 -12.44 -12.31
CA GLY A 148 17.11 -11.71 -12.25
C GLY A 148 18.24 -12.31 -13.05
N ALA A 149 18.01 -13.37 -13.82
CA ALA A 149 19.06 -14.09 -14.51
C ALA A 149 19.87 -13.20 -15.48
N GLY A 150 21.19 -13.30 -15.41
CA GLY A 150 22.13 -12.57 -16.28
C GLY A 150 22.56 -11.20 -15.74
N VAL A 151 22.13 -10.81 -14.56
CA VAL A 151 22.69 -9.65 -13.83
C VAL A 151 23.63 -10.17 -12.75
N GLU A 152 24.89 -9.74 -12.78
CA GLU A 152 25.89 -10.13 -11.79
C GLU A 152 25.59 -9.47 -10.44
N GLU A 153 25.59 -10.28 -9.37
CA GLU A 153 25.42 -9.79 -8.00
C GLU A 153 26.80 -9.56 -7.36
N PRO A 154 27.11 -8.34 -6.89
CA PRO A 154 28.40 -8.07 -6.24
C PRO A 154 28.63 -8.95 -5.02
N GLN A 155 29.87 -9.35 -4.77
CA GLN A 155 30.22 -10.12 -3.58
C GLN A 155 29.84 -9.34 -2.30
N GLY A 156 29.19 -10.02 -1.33
CA GLY A 156 28.75 -9.40 -0.08
C GLY A 156 27.48 -8.57 -0.18
N SER A 157 26.77 -8.57 -1.30
CA SER A 157 25.53 -7.81 -1.52
C SER A 157 24.27 -8.54 -1.02
N LYS A 158 24.42 -9.64 -0.28
CA LYS A 158 23.33 -10.38 0.37
C LYS A 158 23.46 -10.34 1.89
N SER A 159 22.34 -10.12 2.58
CA SER A 159 22.29 -10.09 4.05
C SER A 159 22.62 -11.46 4.66
N PRO A 160 23.51 -11.52 5.68
CA PRO A 160 23.71 -12.72 6.45
C PRO A 160 22.59 -13.01 7.47
N LYS A 161 21.67 -12.04 7.66
CA LYS A 161 20.53 -12.15 8.58
C LYS A 161 19.27 -12.53 7.81
N PRO A 162 18.34 -13.29 8.41
CA PRO A 162 17.06 -13.60 7.80
C PRO A 162 16.25 -12.32 7.42
N TYR A 163 15.62 -12.36 6.26
CA TYR A 163 14.72 -11.34 5.76
C TYR A 163 13.55 -12.01 5.01
N SER A 164 12.51 -11.23 4.69
CA SER A 164 11.36 -11.75 3.96
C SER A 164 11.75 -12.18 2.55
N VAL A 165 11.26 -13.32 2.12
CA VAL A 165 11.43 -13.86 0.76
C VAL A 165 10.95 -12.88 -0.33
N PHE A 166 9.98 -12.00 -0.01
CA PHE A 166 9.54 -10.96 -0.94
C PHE A 166 10.65 -9.99 -1.33
N MET A 167 11.70 -9.86 -0.51
CA MET A 167 12.86 -9.04 -0.90
C MET A 167 13.62 -9.68 -2.07
N ASP A 168 13.73 -11.01 -2.11
CA ASP A 168 14.32 -11.71 -3.28
C ASP A 168 13.44 -11.56 -4.53
N VAL A 169 12.11 -11.56 -4.36
CA VAL A 169 11.14 -11.29 -5.46
C VAL A 169 11.35 -9.88 -6.04
N TYR A 170 11.36 -8.88 -5.18
CA TYR A 170 11.55 -7.49 -5.63
C TYR A 170 12.96 -7.26 -6.19
N ALA A 171 13.98 -7.89 -5.64
CA ALA A 171 15.33 -7.86 -6.20
C ALA A 171 15.39 -8.52 -7.59
N GLY A 172 14.64 -9.60 -7.80
CA GLY A 172 14.47 -10.21 -9.12
C GLY A 172 13.86 -9.24 -10.13
N PHE A 173 12.76 -8.56 -9.77
CA PHE A 173 12.16 -7.50 -10.59
C PHE A 173 13.11 -6.33 -10.81
N ALA A 174 13.88 -5.92 -9.80
CA ALA A 174 14.89 -4.87 -9.94
C ALA A 174 15.95 -5.25 -10.98
N ARG A 175 16.51 -6.47 -10.89
CA ARG A 175 17.51 -6.96 -11.84
C ARG A 175 16.93 -7.11 -13.25
N LEU A 176 15.68 -7.56 -13.39
CA LEU A 176 14.99 -7.58 -14.68
C LEU A 176 14.90 -6.17 -15.28
N HIS A 177 14.53 -5.19 -14.46
CA HIS A 177 14.44 -3.79 -14.89
C HIS A 177 15.80 -3.20 -15.25
N MET A 178 16.85 -3.50 -14.46
CA MET A 178 18.24 -3.13 -14.77
C MET A 178 18.69 -3.71 -16.13
N LYS A 179 18.42 -5.00 -16.36
CA LYS A 179 18.77 -5.69 -17.61
C LYS A 179 18.03 -5.11 -18.82
N THR A 180 16.75 -4.78 -18.65
CA THR A 180 15.88 -4.38 -19.77
C THR A 180 16.08 -2.92 -20.15
N PHE A 181 16.24 -2.05 -19.14
CA PHE A 181 16.22 -0.59 -19.32
C PHE A 181 17.51 0.12 -18.89
N GLY A 182 18.47 -0.61 -18.34
CA GLY A 182 19.71 -0.02 -17.86
C GLY A 182 19.58 0.76 -16.54
N THR A 183 18.49 0.55 -15.81
CA THR A 183 18.27 1.17 -14.48
C THR A 183 19.41 0.82 -13.53
N THR A 184 19.84 1.78 -12.72
CA THR A 184 20.97 1.61 -11.81
C THR A 184 20.54 1.51 -10.37
N GLN A 185 21.37 0.95 -9.50
CA GLN A 185 21.14 0.92 -8.06
C GLN A 185 20.99 2.34 -7.49
N GLU A 186 21.73 3.31 -8.02
CA GLU A 186 21.64 4.72 -7.61
C GLU A 186 20.24 5.30 -7.86
N GLN A 187 19.59 4.92 -8.96
CA GLN A 187 18.23 5.37 -9.27
C GLN A 187 17.20 4.80 -8.30
N PHE A 188 17.35 3.54 -7.86
CA PHE A 188 16.55 3.00 -6.77
C PHE A 188 16.85 3.69 -5.43
N ALA A 189 18.12 3.99 -5.16
CA ALA A 189 18.49 4.73 -3.96
C ALA A 189 17.92 6.15 -3.93
N ALA A 190 17.75 6.79 -5.08
CA ALA A 190 17.12 8.10 -5.18
C ALA A 190 15.63 8.06 -4.81
N VAL A 191 14.91 6.98 -5.15
CA VAL A 191 13.53 6.75 -4.71
C VAL A 191 13.46 6.67 -3.19
N SER A 192 14.29 5.81 -2.60
CA SER A 192 14.33 5.61 -1.15
C SER A 192 14.72 6.90 -0.40
N ALA A 193 15.77 7.59 -0.84
CA ALA A 193 16.19 8.87 -0.24
C ALA A 193 15.06 9.91 -0.27
N LYS A 194 14.31 9.97 -1.38
CA LYS A 194 13.13 10.82 -1.51
C LYS A 194 12.05 10.45 -0.51
N ASN A 195 11.70 9.15 -0.38
CA ASN A 195 10.66 8.69 0.52
C ASN A 195 11.02 8.97 1.99
N HIS A 196 12.29 8.76 2.38
CA HIS A 196 12.78 9.14 3.71
C HIS A 196 12.75 10.65 3.94
N ALA A 197 13.01 11.48 2.92
CA ALA A 197 12.87 12.93 3.04
C ALA A 197 11.40 13.37 3.20
N HIS A 198 10.47 12.71 2.51
CA HIS A 198 9.03 12.99 2.63
C HIS A 198 8.50 12.61 4.00
N SER A 199 8.84 11.43 4.51
CA SER A 199 8.38 10.94 5.82
C SER A 199 8.88 11.77 7.00
N ALA A 200 9.99 12.50 6.85
CA ALA A 200 10.46 13.41 7.87
C ALA A 200 9.41 14.47 8.27
N HIS A 201 8.50 14.79 7.35
CA HIS A 201 7.40 15.73 7.55
C HIS A 201 6.11 15.04 8.04
N ASN A 202 6.06 13.71 8.08
CA ASN A 202 4.88 12.96 8.47
C ASN A 202 4.99 12.46 9.93
N PRO A 203 4.23 13.02 10.88
CA PRO A 203 4.29 12.61 12.28
C PRO A 203 3.82 11.17 12.52
N LEU A 204 3.11 10.57 11.57
CA LEU A 204 2.59 9.20 11.65
C LEU A 204 3.55 8.16 11.03
N ALA A 205 4.67 8.62 10.44
CA ALA A 205 5.63 7.72 9.82
C ALA A 205 6.50 6.99 10.85
N GLN A 206 6.82 5.73 10.57
CA GLN A 206 7.69 4.90 11.41
C GLN A 206 9.14 5.39 11.38
N TYR A 207 9.64 5.75 10.20
CA TYR A 207 10.97 6.36 10.03
C TYR A 207 10.80 7.82 9.63
N ARG A 208 11.54 8.70 10.33
CA ARG A 208 11.41 10.14 10.15
C ARG A 208 12.76 10.85 9.94
N ASP A 209 13.79 10.06 9.71
CA ASP A 209 15.13 10.59 9.44
C ASP A 209 15.36 10.61 7.93
N ALA A 210 15.61 11.80 7.39
CA ALA A 210 15.97 11.96 5.99
C ALA A 210 17.34 11.29 5.70
N MET A 211 17.45 10.69 4.53
CA MET A 211 18.67 10.03 4.06
C MET A 211 19.11 10.59 2.72
N THR A 212 20.43 10.66 2.49
CA THR A 212 20.98 10.95 1.15
C THR A 212 21.04 9.68 0.31
N VAL A 213 21.13 9.83 -1.02
CA VAL A 213 21.34 8.71 -1.94
C VAL A 213 22.58 7.90 -1.55
N GLU A 214 23.66 8.57 -1.19
CA GLU A 214 24.92 7.93 -0.77
C GLU A 214 24.73 7.11 0.52
N GLN A 215 24.00 7.63 1.51
CA GLN A 215 23.70 6.89 2.73
C GLN A 215 22.84 5.64 2.46
N VAL A 216 21.89 5.73 1.53
CA VAL A 216 21.06 4.58 1.11
C VAL A 216 21.91 3.51 0.42
N LEU A 217 22.81 3.91 -0.49
CA LEU A 217 23.70 2.99 -1.22
C LEU A 217 24.66 2.24 -0.28
N HIS A 218 25.18 2.93 0.74
CA HIS A 218 26.15 2.36 1.70
C HIS A 218 25.49 1.68 2.92
N ALA A 219 24.15 1.65 2.97
CA ALA A 219 23.43 0.96 4.03
C ALA A 219 23.61 -0.57 3.93
N PRO A 220 23.34 -1.32 5.01
CA PRO A 220 23.45 -2.79 4.99
C PRO A 220 22.65 -3.41 3.82
N PRO A 221 23.25 -4.35 3.06
CA PRO A 221 22.58 -5.01 1.96
C PRO A 221 21.47 -5.94 2.48
N ILE A 222 20.44 -6.11 1.69
CA ILE A 222 19.41 -7.14 1.88
C ILE A 222 19.62 -8.25 0.82
N THR A 223 19.42 -7.91 -0.44
CA THR A 223 19.69 -8.75 -1.61
C THR A 223 19.81 -7.83 -2.84
N TYR A 224 20.84 -7.99 -3.65
CA TYR A 224 21.17 -7.04 -4.73
C TYR A 224 20.02 -6.82 -5.72
N PRO A 225 19.68 -5.55 -6.02
CA PRO A 225 20.34 -4.28 -5.69
C PRO A 225 19.80 -3.60 -4.41
N LEU A 226 19.00 -4.27 -3.58
CA LEU A 226 18.32 -3.67 -2.43
C LEU A 226 19.21 -3.56 -1.20
N THR A 227 19.25 -2.36 -0.64
CA THR A 227 19.77 -2.09 0.71
C THR A 227 18.62 -1.92 1.70
N LEU A 228 18.91 -1.93 2.99
CA LEU A 228 17.89 -1.90 4.04
C LEU A 228 16.90 -0.72 3.90
N PRO A 229 17.31 0.55 3.63
CA PRO A 229 16.38 1.65 3.47
C PRO A 229 15.50 1.56 2.22
N MET A 230 15.89 0.77 1.22
CA MET A 230 15.10 0.53 0.01
C MET A 230 13.96 -0.47 0.21
N CYS A 231 13.76 -0.96 1.44
CA CYS A 231 12.79 -1.97 1.78
C CYS A 231 11.86 -1.46 2.89
N ALA A 232 10.57 -1.66 2.72
CA ALA A 232 9.59 -1.30 3.74
C ALA A 232 9.86 -2.05 5.06
N PRO A 233 9.74 -1.38 6.21
CA PRO A 233 9.83 -2.04 7.51
C PRO A 233 8.62 -2.94 7.77
N ILE A 234 8.78 -3.89 8.67
CA ILE A 234 7.64 -4.55 9.31
C ILE A 234 6.99 -3.55 10.27
N SER A 235 5.70 -3.33 10.10
CA SER A 235 4.95 -2.32 10.85
C SER A 235 3.64 -2.88 11.39
N ASP A 236 3.20 -2.28 12.49
CA ASP A 236 1.85 -2.38 13.01
C ASP A 236 1.15 -1.04 12.75
N GLY A 237 -0.14 -1.06 12.47
CA GLY A 237 -0.91 0.16 12.28
C GLY A 237 -2.32 -0.10 11.78
N ALA A 238 -3.10 0.97 11.71
CA ALA A 238 -4.45 0.96 11.16
C ALA A 238 -4.76 2.28 10.45
N ALA A 239 -5.62 2.20 9.45
CA ALA A 239 -6.18 3.37 8.77
C ALA A 239 -7.65 3.14 8.43
N ALA A 240 -8.44 4.21 8.46
CA ALA A 240 -9.86 4.16 8.18
C ALA A 240 -10.30 5.33 7.29
N ALA A 241 -11.31 5.10 6.47
CA ALA A 241 -11.99 6.12 5.67
C ALA A 241 -13.50 5.98 5.83
N VAL A 242 -14.18 7.10 6.05
CA VAL A 242 -15.63 7.20 6.01
C VAL A 242 -16.03 7.68 4.63
N LEU A 243 -16.86 6.88 3.94
CA LEU A 243 -17.40 7.18 2.63
C LEU A 243 -18.87 7.52 2.72
N CYS A 244 -19.32 8.47 1.90
CA CYS A 244 -20.71 8.91 1.92
C CYS A 244 -21.23 9.13 0.50
N THR A 245 -22.52 8.87 0.30
CA THR A 245 -23.20 9.27 -0.94
C THR A 245 -23.48 10.78 -0.98
N GLY A 246 -23.68 11.38 -2.16
CA GLY A 246 -24.07 12.78 -2.27
C GLY A 246 -25.39 13.11 -1.55
N GLU A 247 -26.32 12.16 -1.47
CA GLU A 247 -27.55 12.27 -0.69
C GLU A 247 -27.26 12.21 0.81
N GLY A 248 -26.37 11.26 1.22
CA GLY A 248 -25.95 11.13 2.61
C GLY A 248 -25.26 12.38 3.14
N LEU A 249 -24.41 13.04 2.32
CA LEU A 249 -23.80 14.33 2.69
C LEU A 249 -24.86 15.35 3.15
N LYS A 250 -25.92 15.50 2.34
CA LYS A 250 -27.02 16.44 2.64
C LYS A 250 -27.79 16.02 3.87
N ARG A 251 -28.17 14.72 3.93
CA ARG A 251 -28.98 14.17 5.04
C ARG A 251 -28.28 14.25 6.38
N LEU A 252 -26.97 14.03 6.41
CA LEU A 252 -26.16 14.08 7.63
C LEU A 252 -25.64 15.49 7.93
N GLY A 253 -25.88 16.47 7.07
CA GLY A 253 -25.43 17.86 7.27
C GLY A 253 -23.91 18.01 7.25
N LEU A 254 -23.21 17.18 6.48
CA LEU A 254 -21.74 17.18 6.44
C LEU A 254 -21.21 18.33 5.57
N ASP A 255 -20.01 18.80 5.92
CA ASP A 255 -19.33 19.85 5.17
C ASP A 255 -18.89 19.35 3.78
N SER A 256 -19.66 19.70 2.76
CA SER A 256 -19.38 19.32 1.37
C SER A 256 -18.09 19.96 0.81
N SER A 257 -17.58 21.03 1.42
CA SER A 257 -16.33 21.67 0.97
C SER A 257 -15.09 20.83 1.27
N ARG A 258 -15.19 19.94 2.26
CA ARG A 258 -14.13 18.98 2.64
C ARG A 258 -14.28 17.61 1.97
N ALA A 259 -15.44 17.34 1.38
CA ALA A 259 -15.74 16.05 0.78
C ALA A 259 -14.95 15.81 -0.51
N ILE A 260 -14.19 14.73 -0.57
CA ILE A 260 -13.35 14.37 -1.73
C ILE A 260 -14.09 13.36 -2.58
N LYS A 261 -14.45 13.73 -3.81
CA LYS A 261 -15.18 12.87 -4.74
C LYS A 261 -14.32 11.70 -5.23
N VAL A 262 -14.83 10.49 -5.11
CA VAL A 262 -14.22 9.28 -5.67
C VAL A 262 -14.56 9.21 -7.17
N LYS A 263 -13.62 9.52 -8.03
CA LYS A 263 -13.79 9.50 -9.49
C LYS A 263 -13.79 8.09 -10.05
N ALA A 264 -12.87 7.24 -9.56
CA ALA A 264 -12.75 5.84 -9.94
C ALA A 264 -12.30 5.00 -8.75
N ALA A 265 -12.70 3.73 -8.73
CA ALA A 265 -12.18 2.72 -7.83
C ALA A 265 -12.18 1.38 -8.59
N ILE A 266 -11.00 0.90 -8.94
CA ILE A 266 -10.80 -0.26 -9.81
C ILE A 266 -10.11 -1.37 -9.02
N LEU A 267 -10.59 -2.61 -9.21
CA LEU A 267 -9.97 -3.82 -8.71
C LEU A 267 -9.75 -4.79 -9.88
N ARG A 268 -8.54 -5.31 -9.99
CA ARG A 268 -8.18 -6.33 -10.99
C ARG A 268 -7.29 -7.40 -10.38
N SER A 269 -7.40 -8.62 -10.84
CA SER A 269 -6.46 -9.70 -10.55
C SER A 269 -5.31 -9.70 -11.55
N GLY A 270 -4.19 -10.33 -11.17
CA GLY A 270 -3.10 -10.62 -12.08
C GLY A 270 -3.50 -11.57 -13.21
N THR A 271 -2.64 -11.67 -14.20
CA THR A 271 -2.78 -12.59 -15.34
C THR A 271 -1.49 -13.42 -15.48
N ASP A 272 -1.58 -14.54 -16.19
CA ASP A 272 -0.42 -15.38 -16.52
C ASP A 272 0.35 -14.80 -17.72
N ARG A 273 0.91 -13.61 -17.53
CA ARG A 273 1.73 -12.90 -18.52
C ARG A 273 3.23 -13.16 -18.29
N PRO A 274 4.06 -13.13 -19.34
CA PRO A 274 5.51 -13.04 -19.16
C PRO A 274 5.90 -11.78 -18.37
N PRO A 275 6.93 -11.85 -17.51
CA PRO A 275 7.38 -10.68 -16.72
C PRO A 275 7.75 -9.46 -17.59
N GLU A 276 8.24 -9.70 -18.81
CA GLU A 276 8.64 -8.68 -19.78
C GLU A 276 7.47 -8.01 -20.51
N ASP A 277 6.27 -8.53 -20.35
CA ASP A 277 5.05 -7.92 -20.93
C ASP A 277 4.56 -6.76 -20.04
N TYR A 278 5.28 -5.64 -20.08
CA TYR A 278 4.96 -4.44 -19.29
C TYR A 278 3.62 -3.82 -19.69
N LYS A 279 3.19 -3.98 -20.94
CA LYS A 279 1.94 -3.37 -21.44
C LYS A 279 0.69 -3.98 -20.82
N ASN A 280 0.75 -5.25 -20.47
CA ASN A 280 -0.35 -5.98 -19.83
C ASN A 280 -0.15 -6.12 -18.31
N HIS A 281 0.71 -5.29 -17.72
CA HIS A 281 0.89 -5.28 -16.26
C HIS A 281 -0.42 -4.91 -15.56
N LEU A 282 -0.74 -5.62 -14.47
CA LEU A 282 -1.95 -5.46 -13.67
C LEU A 282 -2.22 -3.98 -13.33
N THR A 283 -1.22 -3.27 -12.80
CA THR A 283 -1.35 -1.85 -12.42
C THR A 283 -1.68 -0.98 -13.62
N ARG A 284 -1.03 -1.21 -14.77
CA ARG A 284 -1.30 -0.46 -16.00
C ARG A 284 -2.73 -0.66 -16.46
N LEU A 285 -3.21 -1.89 -16.50
CA LEU A 285 -4.57 -2.19 -16.93
C LEU A 285 -5.61 -1.60 -15.97
N ALA A 286 -5.33 -1.61 -14.66
CA ALA A 286 -6.18 -0.96 -13.66
C ALA A 286 -6.18 0.57 -13.82
N ALA A 287 -4.99 1.18 -14.03
CA ALA A 287 -4.83 2.61 -14.25
C ALA A 287 -5.59 3.10 -15.49
N LEU A 288 -5.43 2.43 -16.63
CA LEU A 288 -6.14 2.78 -17.87
C LEU A 288 -7.67 2.75 -17.69
N GLN A 289 -8.18 1.72 -17.01
CA GLN A 289 -9.60 1.62 -16.69
C GLN A 289 -10.05 2.73 -15.73
N ALA A 290 -9.21 3.09 -14.75
CA ALA A 290 -9.51 4.18 -13.81
C ALA A 290 -9.54 5.54 -14.50
N TYR A 291 -8.60 5.81 -15.40
CA TYR A 291 -8.55 7.03 -16.19
C TYR A 291 -9.78 7.14 -17.11
N GLU A 292 -10.13 6.07 -17.82
CA GLU A 292 -11.34 6.02 -18.64
C GLU A 292 -12.61 6.30 -17.81
N GLN A 293 -12.76 5.64 -16.66
CA GLN A 293 -13.91 5.84 -15.77
C GLN A 293 -13.97 7.27 -15.22
N ALA A 294 -12.82 7.86 -14.90
CA ALA A 294 -12.72 9.20 -14.34
C ALA A 294 -12.87 10.31 -15.39
N GLY A 295 -12.63 10.01 -16.66
CA GLY A 295 -12.50 10.99 -17.74
C GLY A 295 -11.25 11.86 -17.59
N LEU A 296 -10.14 11.27 -17.09
CA LEU A 296 -8.87 11.94 -16.79
C LEU A 296 -7.72 11.14 -17.41
N GLY A 297 -6.54 11.73 -17.46
CA GLY A 297 -5.30 11.08 -17.86
C GLY A 297 -4.20 11.19 -16.80
N PRO A 298 -3.04 10.54 -17.00
CA PRO A 298 -1.91 10.67 -16.08
C PRO A 298 -1.40 12.10 -15.91
N GLU A 299 -1.57 12.94 -16.92
CA GLU A 299 -1.21 14.37 -16.93
C GLU A 299 -2.10 15.23 -16.00
N ASP A 300 -3.30 14.77 -15.67
CA ASP A 300 -4.23 15.45 -14.77
C ASP A 300 -3.94 15.16 -13.28
N MET A 301 -3.03 14.21 -13.00
CA MET A 301 -2.71 13.83 -11.62
C MET A 301 -1.77 14.84 -10.98
N SER A 302 -2.11 15.28 -9.78
CA SER A 302 -1.31 16.24 -9.00
C SER A 302 -0.34 15.56 -8.03
N ILE A 303 -0.71 14.38 -7.52
CA ILE A 303 0.10 13.55 -6.62
C ILE A 303 -0.27 12.08 -6.82
N ALA A 304 0.61 11.17 -6.38
CA ALA A 304 0.30 9.74 -6.29
C ALA A 304 0.85 9.13 -5.00
N GLU A 305 0.06 8.24 -4.39
CA GLU A 305 0.54 7.28 -3.40
C GLU A 305 0.51 5.91 -4.06
N VAL A 306 1.66 5.25 -4.11
CA VAL A 306 1.82 3.95 -4.76
C VAL A 306 2.36 2.92 -3.78
N HIS A 307 2.16 1.63 -4.10
CA HIS A 307 2.69 0.53 -3.31
C HIS A 307 4.19 0.35 -3.61
N ASP A 308 5.02 0.81 -2.70
CA ASP A 308 6.47 0.76 -2.73
C ASP A 308 7.02 -0.11 -1.59
N ALA A 309 6.62 -1.39 -1.54
CA ALA A 309 7.23 -2.32 -0.57
C ALA A 309 8.78 -2.37 -0.70
N THR A 310 9.29 -1.92 -1.84
CA THR A 310 10.69 -1.58 -2.10
C THR A 310 10.78 -0.44 -3.12
N ALA A 311 11.93 0.22 -3.20
CA ALA A 311 12.19 1.30 -4.16
C ALA A 311 11.90 0.91 -5.62
N VAL A 312 12.16 -0.33 -6.02
CA VAL A 312 11.82 -0.81 -7.36
C VAL A 312 10.31 -0.86 -7.58
N GLY A 313 9.54 -1.13 -6.53
CA GLY A 313 8.07 -1.09 -6.58
C GLY A 313 7.59 0.27 -7.06
N GLU A 314 8.09 1.38 -6.50
CA GLU A 314 7.72 2.72 -6.94
C GLU A 314 8.10 2.98 -8.41
N VAL A 315 9.33 2.62 -8.82
CA VAL A 315 9.77 2.77 -10.22
C VAL A 315 8.79 2.10 -11.18
N ILE A 316 8.44 0.83 -10.91
CA ILE A 316 7.50 0.08 -11.73
C ILE A 316 6.09 0.71 -11.72
N GLN A 317 5.63 1.20 -10.56
CA GLN A 317 4.29 1.78 -10.45
C GLN A 317 4.16 3.09 -11.23
N ILE A 318 5.12 4.02 -11.14
CA ILE A 318 5.04 5.30 -11.85
C ILE A 318 5.08 5.14 -13.39
N GLU A 319 5.76 4.12 -13.88
CA GLU A 319 5.77 3.75 -15.30
C GLU A 319 4.43 3.15 -15.73
N ASN A 320 3.87 2.25 -14.90
CA ASN A 320 2.57 1.64 -15.19
C ASN A 320 1.39 2.62 -15.06
N LEU A 321 1.50 3.63 -14.19
CA LEU A 321 0.54 4.72 -14.11
C LEU A 321 0.65 5.70 -15.29
N GLY A 322 1.71 5.60 -16.10
CA GLY A 322 1.93 6.45 -17.26
C GLY A 322 2.48 7.84 -16.93
N PHE A 323 2.99 8.05 -15.72
CA PHE A 323 3.63 9.31 -15.35
C PHE A 323 4.95 9.54 -16.09
N VAL A 324 5.63 8.45 -16.43
CA VAL A 324 6.84 8.41 -17.25
C VAL A 324 6.78 7.22 -18.21
N PRO A 325 7.53 7.24 -19.33
CA PRO A 325 7.70 6.05 -20.18
C PRO A 325 8.36 4.88 -19.42
N PHE A 326 8.19 3.66 -19.91
CA PHE A 326 8.90 2.49 -19.40
C PHE A 326 10.43 2.69 -19.51
N GLY A 327 11.12 2.40 -18.40
CA GLY A 327 12.56 2.61 -18.25
C GLY A 327 12.95 4.01 -17.76
N GLU A 328 12.03 4.95 -17.68
CA GLU A 328 12.29 6.33 -17.25
C GLU A 328 11.96 6.58 -15.76
N GLY A 329 11.39 5.61 -15.06
CA GLY A 329 11.03 5.78 -13.64
C GLY A 329 12.23 6.05 -12.74
N GLY A 330 13.31 5.31 -12.90
CA GLY A 330 14.56 5.52 -12.19
C GLY A 330 15.22 6.88 -12.53
N PRO A 331 15.47 7.19 -13.79
CA PRO A 331 15.98 8.48 -14.22
C PRO A 331 15.17 9.69 -13.73
N ALA A 332 13.83 9.63 -13.81
CA ALA A 332 12.94 10.70 -13.35
C ALA A 332 13.04 10.91 -11.82
N SER A 333 13.13 9.83 -11.05
CA SER A 333 13.33 9.89 -9.61
C SER A 333 14.69 10.53 -9.25
N LEU A 334 15.74 10.15 -9.95
CA LEU A 334 17.08 10.72 -9.75
C LEU A 334 17.12 12.23 -10.08
N ARG A 335 16.42 12.67 -11.13
CA ARG A 335 16.25 14.09 -11.46
C ARG A 335 15.35 14.86 -10.47
N GLY A 336 14.68 14.16 -9.56
CA GLY A 336 13.80 14.76 -8.54
C GLY A 336 12.41 15.12 -9.04
N GLU A 337 11.98 14.59 -10.17
CA GLU A 337 10.63 14.86 -10.73
C GLU A 337 9.50 14.32 -9.83
N THR A 338 9.79 13.29 -9.02
CA THR A 338 8.84 12.63 -8.10
C THR A 338 8.88 13.16 -6.66
N LYS A 339 9.70 14.16 -6.37
CA LYS A 339 9.77 14.83 -5.06
C LYS A 339 8.58 15.75 -4.84
N ILE A 340 8.29 16.07 -3.57
CA ILE A 340 7.40 17.20 -3.23
C ILE A 340 7.95 18.47 -3.89
N GLY A 341 7.11 19.15 -4.66
CA GLY A 341 7.50 20.29 -5.50
C GLY A 341 8.07 19.92 -6.88
N GLY A 342 8.25 18.64 -7.18
CA GLY A 342 8.58 18.14 -8.52
C GLY A 342 7.36 18.11 -9.45
N ARG A 343 7.56 17.56 -10.66
CA ARG A 343 6.51 17.49 -11.69
C ARG A 343 5.29 16.65 -11.24
N ILE A 344 5.54 15.52 -10.61
CA ILE A 344 4.51 14.63 -10.05
C ILE A 344 5.01 14.06 -8.72
N PRO A 345 4.66 14.66 -7.58
CA PRO A 345 5.02 14.11 -6.28
C PRO A 345 4.46 12.70 -6.09
N VAL A 346 5.34 11.75 -5.80
CA VAL A 346 4.99 10.36 -5.53
C VAL A 346 5.34 10.03 -4.09
N ASN A 347 4.43 9.35 -3.40
CA ASN A 347 4.56 8.98 -2.00
C ASN A 347 4.91 10.18 -1.08
N PRO A 348 4.16 11.31 -1.14
CA PRO A 348 4.40 12.46 -0.26
C PRO A 348 4.25 12.10 1.22
N SER A 349 3.59 10.99 1.57
CA SER A 349 3.50 10.47 2.94
C SER A 349 4.79 9.84 3.46
N GLY A 350 5.74 9.51 2.56
CA GLY A 350 6.95 8.73 2.81
C GLY A 350 6.87 7.30 2.26
N GLY A 351 5.73 6.93 1.65
CA GLY A 351 5.50 5.59 1.08
C GLY A 351 5.55 4.47 2.13
N LEU A 352 5.52 3.24 1.66
CA LEU A 352 5.68 2.07 2.53
C LEU A 352 7.11 1.95 3.06
N GLU A 353 8.12 2.34 2.26
CA GLU A 353 9.53 2.24 2.64
C GLU A 353 9.86 2.99 3.92
N SER A 354 9.24 4.12 4.16
CA SER A 354 9.59 4.99 5.29
C SER A 354 8.43 5.27 6.23
N LYS A 355 7.22 5.51 5.73
CA LYS A 355 6.05 5.67 6.60
C LYS A 355 5.70 4.35 7.31
N GLY A 356 5.78 3.23 6.64
CA GLY A 356 5.45 1.90 7.13
C GLY A 356 4.46 1.17 6.21
N HIS A 357 4.56 -0.13 6.24
CA HIS A 357 3.78 -1.04 5.38
C HIS A 357 2.65 -1.70 6.18
#